data_b6cc5c72c0bc7c0f0de5d0c7db823404
#
_entry.id   b6cc5c72c0bc7c0f0de5d0c7db823404
#
_cell.length_a   1.000
_cell.length_b   1.000
_cell.length_c   1.000
_cell.angle_alpha   90.00
_cell.angle_beta   90.00
_cell.angle_gamma   90.00
#
_symmetry.space_group_name_H-M   'P 1'
#
loop_
_entity.id
_entity.type
_entity.pdbx_description
1 polymer ?
#
loop_
_entity_poly.entity_id
_entity_poly.type
_entity_poly.pdbx_seq_one_letter_code
_entity_poly.pdbx_strand_id
1 'polypeptide(L)'
;MTAFLAVVRRDLQLAMRQGSDAALVLIFYLLAVLLFPFGVGPEANILARISTGVLWVTALLAALLAIERLFVSEYEDGSLDQLALLPLPLSLVVLAKVLAHWLLTGLPLTLLAPFLAVALGMDEAGYPVLVLALALGTPTLSLIGALGAALTLGARRGGALLALLVLPLYIPALIFGVAAVDASLVGLAAVPHLAILGALLLAAIPLCPWATAAALRQAIE
;
A
#
# COMPACT_ATOMS: atom_id res chain seq x y z
N MET A 1 -22.41 9.35 -7.64
CA MET A 1 -21.38 10.02 -6.82
C MET A 1 -21.66 9.90 -5.33
N THR A 2 -22.91 10.06 -4.88
CA THR A 2 -23.31 9.93 -3.47
C THR A 2 -23.07 8.55 -2.88
N ALA A 3 -23.38 7.45 -3.59
CA ALA A 3 -23.20 6.09 -3.11
C ALA A 3 -21.69 5.70 -2.95
N PHE A 4 -20.82 6.10 -3.86
CA PHE A 4 -19.38 5.88 -3.76
C PHE A 4 -18.81 6.55 -2.51
N LEU A 5 -19.10 7.84 -2.30
CA LEU A 5 -18.66 8.58 -1.12
C LEU A 5 -19.25 8.02 0.19
N ALA A 6 -20.47 7.46 0.14
CA ALA A 6 -21.07 6.80 1.30
C ALA A 6 -20.27 5.54 1.71
N VAL A 7 -19.81 4.72 0.74
CA VAL A 7 -18.96 3.57 1.03
C VAL A 7 -17.62 4.02 1.62
N VAL A 8 -16.94 4.99 0.98
CA VAL A 8 -15.68 5.53 1.54
C VAL A 8 -15.85 6.02 2.97
N ARG A 9 -16.90 6.83 3.22
CA ARG A 9 -17.17 7.36 4.56
C ARG A 9 -17.47 6.27 5.58
N ARG A 10 -18.25 5.25 5.19
CA ARG A 10 -18.56 4.10 6.05
C ARG A 10 -17.27 3.40 6.47
N ASP A 11 -16.41 3.04 5.51
CA ASP A 11 -15.19 2.30 5.77
C ASP A 11 -14.20 3.12 6.61
N LEU A 12 -14.07 4.43 6.35
CA LEU A 12 -13.27 5.32 7.18
C LEU A 12 -13.80 5.36 8.63
N GLN A 13 -15.12 5.45 8.82
CA GLN A 13 -15.72 5.48 10.16
C GLN A 13 -15.53 4.15 10.90
N LEU A 14 -15.68 3.01 10.21
CA LEU A 14 -15.47 1.68 10.79
C LEU A 14 -14.03 1.51 11.23
N ALA A 15 -13.08 1.84 10.36
CA ALA A 15 -11.65 1.73 10.66
C ALA A 15 -11.21 2.69 11.77
N MET A 16 -11.77 3.92 11.84
CA MET A 16 -11.47 4.84 12.95
C MET A 16 -12.01 4.34 14.29
N ARG A 17 -13.12 3.60 14.30
CA ARG A 17 -13.66 2.97 15.52
C ARG A 17 -12.83 1.77 15.96
N GLN A 18 -12.25 1.04 15.04
CA GLN A 18 -11.39 -0.12 15.30
C GLN A 18 -9.90 0.25 15.41
N GLY A 19 -9.52 1.47 15.22
CA GLY A 19 -8.23 2.20 15.27
C GLY A 19 -6.92 1.42 15.44
N SER A 20 -6.97 0.20 15.94
CA SER A 20 -5.81 -0.66 16.22
C SER A 20 -5.06 -1.09 14.96
N ASP A 21 -5.75 -1.40 13.88
CA ASP A 21 -5.12 -2.02 12.71
C ASP A 21 -4.27 -1.03 11.91
N ALA A 22 -4.78 0.18 11.68
CA ALA A 22 -3.99 1.24 11.04
C ALA A 22 -2.79 1.66 11.91
N ALA A 23 -2.98 1.74 13.23
CA ALA A 23 -1.90 2.05 14.16
C ALA A 23 -0.81 0.97 14.15
N LEU A 24 -1.18 -0.32 14.12
CA LEU A 24 -0.24 -1.43 14.04
C LEU A 24 0.65 -1.36 12.79
N VAL A 25 0.08 -1.00 11.64
CA VAL A 25 0.82 -0.85 10.38
C VAL A 25 1.85 0.27 10.48
N LEU A 26 1.47 1.43 11.05
CA LEU A 26 2.39 2.56 11.23
C LEU A 26 3.48 2.25 12.27
N ILE A 27 3.12 1.60 13.36
CA ILE A 27 4.08 1.15 14.38
C ILE A 27 5.05 0.12 13.78
N PHE A 28 4.53 -0.84 12.98
CA PHE A 28 5.38 -1.81 12.28
C PHE A 28 6.38 -1.09 11.36
N TYR A 29 5.91 -0.14 10.53
CA TYR A 29 6.78 0.62 9.64
C TYR A 29 7.86 1.39 10.40
N LEU A 30 7.46 2.12 11.45
CA LEU A 30 8.36 2.88 12.32
C LEU A 30 9.42 1.96 12.95
N LEU A 31 8.98 0.88 13.61
CA LEU A 31 9.87 -0.05 14.30
C LEU A 31 10.80 -0.77 13.31
N ALA A 32 10.27 -1.24 12.18
CA ALA A 32 11.06 -1.93 11.16
C ALA A 32 12.20 -1.04 10.67
N VAL A 33 11.92 0.24 10.35
CA VAL A 33 12.96 1.19 9.91
C VAL A 33 13.96 1.48 11.03
N LEU A 34 13.49 1.75 12.26
CA LEU A 34 14.36 2.10 13.39
C LEU A 34 15.22 0.92 13.88
N LEU A 35 14.89 -0.32 13.53
CA LEU A 35 15.72 -1.49 13.85
C LEU A 35 16.94 -1.63 12.92
N PHE A 36 16.94 -1.01 11.72
CA PHE A 36 18.07 -1.13 10.79
C PHE A 36 19.42 -0.63 11.36
N PRO A 37 19.50 0.53 12.04
CA PRO A 37 20.75 0.97 12.67
C PRO A 37 21.32 -0.03 13.69
N PHE A 38 20.48 -0.79 14.36
CA PHE A 38 20.92 -1.83 15.30
C PHE A 38 21.42 -3.10 14.61
N GLY A 39 20.85 -3.44 13.44
CA GLY A 39 21.23 -4.65 12.69
C GLY A 39 22.43 -4.45 11.76
N VAL A 40 22.53 -3.27 11.12
CA VAL A 40 23.57 -2.96 10.12
C VAL A 40 24.77 -2.23 10.76
N GLY A 41 24.55 -1.61 11.92
CA GLY A 41 25.51 -0.74 12.59
C GLY A 41 25.17 0.74 12.44
N PRO A 42 25.69 1.61 13.36
CA PRO A 42 25.32 3.02 13.41
C PRO A 42 26.13 3.93 12.45
N GLU A 43 26.79 3.35 11.44
CA GLU A 43 27.60 4.11 10.47
C GLU A 43 26.69 4.94 9.57
N ALA A 44 26.73 6.27 9.73
CA ALA A 44 25.86 7.21 9.01
C ALA A 44 25.91 7.05 7.48
N ASN A 45 27.12 6.83 6.92
CA ASN A 45 27.31 6.66 5.46
C ASN A 45 26.61 5.38 4.92
N ILE A 46 26.63 4.30 5.71
CA ILE A 46 25.97 3.03 5.32
C ILE A 46 24.47 3.22 5.40
N LEU A 47 23.96 3.78 6.50
CA LEU A 47 22.55 4.02 6.72
C LEU A 47 21.96 4.95 5.65
N ALA A 48 22.65 6.05 5.33
CA ALA A 48 22.23 6.96 4.27
C ALA A 48 22.12 6.24 2.91
N ARG A 49 23.12 5.40 2.58
CA ARG A 49 23.16 4.69 1.30
C ARG A 49 22.06 3.65 1.12
N ILE A 50 21.62 3.00 2.21
CA ILE A 50 20.55 1.99 2.16
C ILE A 50 19.16 2.56 2.44
N SER A 51 19.09 3.82 2.86
CA SER A 51 17.85 4.46 3.37
C SER A 51 16.68 4.32 2.42
N THR A 52 16.87 4.57 1.13
CA THR A 52 15.82 4.46 0.09
C THR A 52 15.24 3.05 0.05
N GLY A 53 16.11 2.04 -0.05
CA GLY A 53 15.69 0.64 -0.09
C GLY A 53 14.97 0.22 1.20
N VAL A 54 15.50 0.60 2.36
CA VAL A 54 14.89 0.31 3.67
C VAL A 54 13.49 0.91 3.75
N LEU A 55 13.33 2.20 3.42
CA LEU A 55 12.02 2.87 3.48
C LEU A 55 11.01 2.23 2.53
N TRP A 56 11.40 1.90 1.30
CA TRP A 56 10.51 1.29 0.33
C TRP A 56 10.13 -0.15 0.68
N VAL A 57 11.10 -0.99 1.06
CA VAL A 57 10.84 -2.40 1.42
C VAL A 57 9.94 -2.47 2.66
N THR A 58 10.23 -1.67 3.68
CA THR A 58 9.42 -1.67 4.90
C THR A 58 8.03 -1.09 4.67
N ALA A 59 7.87 -0.05 3.81
CA ALA A 59 6.57 0.47 3.42
C ALA A 59 5.75 -0.58 2.64
N LEU A 60 6.38 -1.34 1.74
CA LEU A 60 5.77 -2.44 1.00
C LEU A 60 5.29 -3.55 1.94
N LEU A 61 6.12 -3.96 2.90
CA LEU A 61 5.75 -4.97 3.89
C LEU A 61 4.63 -4.48 4.82
N ALA A 62 4.65 -3.21 5.21
CA ALA A 62 3.58 -2.58 5.97
C ALA A 62 2.26 -2.54 5.19
N ALA A 63 2.31 -2.19 3.89
CA ALA A 63 1.15 -2.22 3.01
C ALA A 63 0.59 -3.64 2.83
N LEU A 64 1.46 -4.66 2.73
CA LEU A 64 1.05 -6.06 2.64
C LEU A 64 0.34 -6.53 3.92
N LEU A 65 0.86 -6.15 5.09
CA LEU A 65 0.24 -6.45 6.38
C LEU A 65 -1.15 -5.81 6.52
N ALA A 66 -1.30 -4.58 6.04
CA ALA A 66 -2.55 -3.83 6.10
C ALA A 66 -3.65 -4.43 5.20
N ILE A 67 -3.27 -4.86 3.98
CA ILE A 67 -4.23 -5.26 2.94
C ILE A 67 -4.86 -6.62 3.22
N GLU A 68 -4.22 -7.48 4.01
CA GLU A 68 -4.69 -8.83 4.32
C GLU A 68 -6.12 -8.84 4.85
N ARG A 69 -6.50 -7.83 5.63
CA ARG A 69 -7.80 -7.74 6.29
C ARG A 69 -8.87 -6.99 5.50
N LEU A 70 -8.57 -6.50 4.29
CA LEU A 70 -9.44 -5.58 3.53
C LEU A 70 -10.87 -6.11 3.29
N PHE A 71 -11.03 -7.42 3.11
CA PHE A 71 -12.32 -8.05 2.82
C PHE A 71 -12.71 -9.13 3.83
N VAL A 72 -11.83 -9.45 4.78
CA VAL A 72 -12.03 -10.60 5.69
C VAL A 72 -13.25 -10.39 6.58
N SER A 73 -13.40 -9.21 7.18
CA SER A 73 -14.52 -8.93 8.09
C SER A 73 -15.87 -9.02 7.39
N GLU A 74 -15.99 -8.45 6.18
CA GLU A 74 -17.24 -8.52 5.41
C GLU A 74 -17.54 -9.93 4.87
N TYR A 75 -16.51 -10.71 4.63
CA TYR A 75 -16.68 -12.11 4.24
C TYR A 75 -17.19 -12.95 5.42
N GLU A 76 -16.59 -12.78 6.61
CA GLU A 76 -16.94 -13.55 7.81
C GLU A 76 -18.32 -13.20 8.36
N ASP A 77 -18.75 -11.94 8.28
CA ASP A 77 -20.06 -11.50 8.76
C ASP A 77 -21.17 -11.55 7.70
N GLY A 78 -20.85 -11.95 6.45
CA GLY A 78 -21.80 -12.06 5.33
C GLY A 78 -22.23 -10.70 4.75
N SER A 79 -21.64 -9.58 5.17
CA SER A 79 -22.01 -8.26 4.63
C SER A 79 -21.43 -8.01 3.22
N LEU A 80 -20.53 -8.87 2.75
CA LEU A 80 -19.99 -8.82 1.39
C LEU A 80 -21.10 -9.00 0.34
N ASP A 81 -22.09 -9.88 0.61
CA ASP A 81 -23.25 -10.07 -0.26
C ASP A 81 -24.10 -8.80 -0.36
N GLN A 82 -24.28 -8.10 0.77
CA GLN A 82 -25.02 -6.83 0.79
C GLN A 82 -24.27 -5.74 -0.02
N LEU A 83 -22.95 -5.72 0.02
CA LEU A 83 -22.14 -4.81 -0.79
C LEU A 83 -22.29 -5.10 -2.29
N ALA A 84 -22.42 -6.37 -2.67
CA ALA A 84 -22.65 -6.78 -4.06
C ALA A 84 -24.04 -6.38 -4.59
N LEU A 85 -25.01 -6.21 -3.70
CA LEU A 85 -26.39 -5.79 -4.03
C LEU A 85 -26.58 -4.27 -4.08
N LEU A 86 -25.57 -3.47 -3.76
CA LEU A 86 -25.65 -2.01 -3.86
C LEU A 86 -25.94 -1.57 -5.30
N PRO A 87 -26.67 -0.44 -5.49
CA PRO A 87 -26.91 0.14 -6.80
C PRO A 87 -25.65 0.84 -7.37
N LEU A 88 -24.52 0.14 -7.25
CA LEU A 88 -23.19 0.58 -7.67
C LEU A 88 -22.42 -0.64 -8.20
N PRO A 89 -21.75 -0.55 -9.36
CA PRO A 89 -20.89 -1.64 -9.83
C PRO A 89 -19.90 -2.08 -8.76
N LEU A 90 -19.74 -3.38 -8.53
CA LEU A 90 -18.87 -3.93 -7.49
C LEU A 90 -17.41 -3.44 -7.63
N SER A 91 -16.94 -3.19 -8.86
CA SER A 91 -15.63 -2.58 -9.10
C SER A 91 -15.49 -1.18 -8.50
N LEU A 92 -16.57 -0.37 -8.50
CA LEU A 92 -16.57 0.93 -7.85
C LEU A 92 -16.66 0.82 -6.32
N VAL A 93 -17.34 -0.20 -5.80
CA VAL A 93 -17.33 -0.51 -4.35
C VAL A 93 -15.92 -0.88 -3.92
N VAL A 94 -15.23 -1.76 -4.68
CA VAL A 94 -13.82 -2.11 -4.44
C VAL A 94 -12.93 -0.88 -4.46
N LEU A 95 -13.07 -0.02 -5.48
CA LEU A 95 -12.28 1.21 -5.58
C LEU A 95 -12.51 2.13 -4.38
N ALA A 96 -13.75 2.25 -3.90
CA ALA A 96 -14.08 3.04 -2.71
C ALA A 96 -13.41 2.46 -1.43
N LYS A 97 -13.42 1.13 -1.28
CA LYS A 97 -12.75 0.44 -0.15
C LYS A 97 -11.23 0.61 -0.22
N VAL A 98 -10.63 0.42 -1.38
CA VAL A 98 -9.18 0.63 -1.59
C VAL A 98 -8.78 2.07 -1.30
N LEU A 99 -9.59 3.05 -1.71
CA LEU A 99 -9.36 4.46 -1.41
C LEU A 99 -9.42 4.72 0.11
N ALA A 100 -10.42 4.21 0.80
CA ALA A 100 -10.54 4.34 2.25
C ALA A 100 -9.34 3.68 2.97
N HIS A 101 -8.96 2.48 2.55
CA HIS A 101 -7.79 1.76 3.05
C HIS A 101 -6.50 2.56 2.83
N TRP A 102 -6.27 3.07 1.62
CA TRP A 102 -5.08 3.86 1.31
C TRP A 102 -5.00 5.15 2.14
N LEU A 103 -6.12 5.85 2.35
CA LEU A 103 -6.17 7.05 3.19
C LEU A 103 -5.78 6.76 4.65
N LEU A 104 -6.04 5.55 5.15
CA LEU A 104 -5.76 5.16 6.53
C LEU A 104 -4.38 4.50 6.71
N THR A 105 -3.80 3.96 5.65
CA THR A 105 -2.53 3.22 5.71
C THR A 105 -1.48 3.85 4.80
N GLY A 106 -1.68 3.87 3.49
CA GLY A 106 -0.71 4.33 2.50
C GLY A 106 -0.37 5.81 2.63
N LEU A 107 -1.36 6.66 2.85
CA LEU A 107 -1.14 8.09 3.04
C LEU A 107 -0.34 8.39 4.32
N PRO A 108 -0.67 7.85 5.50
CA PRO A 108 0.15 8.02 6.69
C PRO A 108 1.57 7.45 6.56
N LEU A 109 1.76 6.29 5.88
CA LEU A 109 3.09 5.77 5.57
C LEU A 109 3.90 6.77 4.73
N THR A 110 3.29 7.36 3.71
CA THR A 110 3.91 8.37 2.85
C THR A 110 4.31 9.63 3.65
N LEU A 111 3.45 10.07 4.56
CA LEU A 111 3.72 11.24 5.40
C LEU A 111 4.79 10.97 6.47
N LEU A 112 4.89 9.75 6.96
CA LEU A 112 5.89 9.35 7.97
C LEU A 112 7.28 9.13 7.34
N ALA A 113 7.35 8.76 6.07
CA ALA A 113 8.60 8.40 5.38
C ALA A 113 9.68 9.48 5.44
N PRO A 114 9.43 10.79 5.24
CA PRO A 114 10.46 11.82 5.35
C PRO A 114 11.10 11.89 6.74
N PHE A 115 10.32 11.72 7.81
CA PHE A 115 10.85 11.72 9.18
C PHE A 115 11.78 10.53 9.41
N LEU A 116 11.44 9.37 8.85
CA LEU A 116 12.28 8.17 8.92
C LEU A 116 13.51 8.30 7.99
N ALA A 117 13.40 9.00 6.87
CA ALA A 117 14.53 9.31 6.00
C ALA A 117 15.58 10.17 6.72
N VAL A 118 15.15 11.18 7.49
CA VAL A 118 16.03 11.96 8.36
C VAL A 118 16.72 11.07 9.40
N ALA A 119 15.97 10.17 10.05
CA ALA A 119 16.52 9.25 11.05
C ALA A 119 17.59 8.30 10.48
N LEU A 120 17.51 7.94 9.19
CA LEU A 120 18.51 7.14 8.47
C LEU A 120 19.64 7.99 7.85
N GLY A 121 19.61 9.33 7.96
CA GLY A 121 20.62 10.23 7.40
C GLY A 121 20.56 10.37 5.88
N MET A 122 19.38 10.18 5.25
CA MET A 122 19.19 10.44 3.82
C MET A 122 19.45 11.91 3.52
N ASP A 123 20.05 12.21 2.37
CA ASP A 123 20.24 13.58 1.89
C ASP A 123 18.89 14.26 1.57
N GLU A 124 18.80 15.55 1.87
CA GLU A 124 17.56 16.34 1.69
C GLU A 124 17.06 16.39 0.24
N ALA A 125 17.96 16.26 -0.75
CA ALA A 125 17.60 16.19 -2.16
C ALA A 125 16.66 15.01 -2.49
N GLY A 126 16.69 13.94 -1.67
CA GLY A 126 15.83 12.76 -1.84
C GLY A 126 14.40 12.93 -1.32
N TYR A 127 14.14 13.84 -0.35
CA TYR A 127 12.85 13.89 0.35
C TYR A 127 11.66 14.19 -0.57
N PRO A 128 11.68 15.19 -1.46
CA PRO A 128 10.54 15.46 -2.33
C PRO A 128 10.22 14.31 -3.26
N VAL A 129 11.27 13.66 -3.79
CA VAL A 129 11.13 12.52 -4.70
C VAL A 129 10.63 11.28 -3.94
N LEU A 130 11.10 11.06 -2.70
CA LEU A 130 10.61 9.97 -1.83
C LEU A 130 9.11 10.11 -1.57
N VAL A 131 8.65 11.30 -1.18
CA VAL A 131 7.22 11.55 -0.93
C VAL A 131 6.39 11.34 -2.21
N LEU A 132 6.85 11.87 -3.35
CA LEU A 132 6.14 11.73 -4.61
C LEU A 132 6.11 10.26 -5.10
N ALA A 133 7.24 9.57 -4.98
CA ALA A 133 7.34 8.16 -5.34
C ALA A 133 6.43 7.28 -4.47
N LEU A 134 6.39 7.50 -3.15
CA LEU A 134 5.47 6.80 -2.25
C LEU A 134 4.02 7.20 -2.47
N ALA A 135 3.71 8.46 -2.79
CA ALA A 135 2.36 8.91 -3.12
C ALA A 135 1.81 8.25 -4.40
N LEU A 136 2.66 7.87 -5.36
CA LEU A 136 2.30 7.10 -6.55
C LEU A 136 2.32 5.59 -6.27
N GLY A 137 3.29 5.12 -5.50
CA GLY A 137 3.51 3.70 -5.24
C GLY A 137 2.53 3.11 -4.25
N THR A 138 2.26 3.75 -3.11
CA THR A 138 1.39 3.17 -2.08
C THR A 138 -0.05 2.94 -2.54
N PRO A 139 -0.71 3.80 -3.36
CA PRO A 139 -2.02 3.46 -3.92
C PRO A 139 -1.92 2.32 -4.95
N THR A 140 -0.82 2.22 -5.70
CA THR A 140 -0.57 1.09 -6.60
C THR A 140 -0.48 -0.22 -5.81
N LEU A 141 0.28 -0.24 -4.70
CA LEU A 141 0.36 -1.39 -3.80
C LEU A 141 -1.01 -1.75 -3.22
N SER A 142 -1.82 -0.77 -2.79
CA SER A 142 -3.16 -1.00 -2.27
C SER A 142 -4.10 -1.61 -3.32
N LEU A 143 -4.04 -1.15 -4.57
CA LEU A 143 -4.85 -1.68 -5.67
C LEU A 143 -4.47 -3.12 -6.03
N ILE A 144 -3.18 -3.41 -6.19
CA ILE A 144 -2.70 -4.77 -6.49
C ILE A 144 -2.94 -5.70 -5.30
N GLY A 145 -2.70 -5.20 -4.08
CA GLY A 145 -2.93 -5.96 -2.86
C GLY A 145 -4.39 -6.35 -2.65
N ALA A 146 -5.33 -5.46 -3.00
CA ALA A 146 -6.76 -5.75 -2.94
C ALA A 146 -7.16 -6.93 -3.85
N LEU A 147 -6.56 -7.04 -5.04
CA LEU A 147 -6.76 -8.20 -5.91
C LEU A 147 -6.26 -9.48 -5.22
N GLY A 148 -5.05 -9.44 -4.64
CA GLY A 148 -4.51 -10.57 -3.91
C GLY A 148 -5.37 -10.97 -2.72
N ALA A 149 -5.86 -10.00 -1.93
CA ALA A 149 -6.73 -10.23 -0.79
C ALA A 149 -8.06 -10.91 -1.19
N ALA A 150 -8.66 -10.48 -2.32
CA ALA A 150 -9.87 -11.11 -2.85
C ALA A 150 -9.62 -12.55 -3.33
N LEU A 151 -8.50 -12.82 -4.00
CA LEU A 151 -8.15 -14.15 -4.51
C LEU A 151 -7.80 -15.16 -3.40
N THR A 152 -7.40 -14.68 -2.24
CA THR A 152 -7.04 -15.52 -1.08
C THR A 152 -8.13 -15.59 -0.02
N LEU A 153 -9.27 -14.94 -0.28
CA LEU A 153 -10.41 -14.89 0.64
C LEU A 153 -10.96 -16.31 0.88
N GLY A 154 -11.21 -16.65 2.15
CA GLY A 154 -11.65 -17.99 2.55
C GLY A 154 -10.56 -19.07 2.59
N ALA A 155 -9.32 -18.78 2.19
CA ALA A 155 -8.23 -19.74 2.25
C ALA A 155 -7.73 -19.95 3.69
N ARG A 156 -7.48 -21.22 4.08
CA ARG A 156 -6.98 -21.58 5.44
C ARG A 156 -5.68 -20.87 5.87
N ARG A 157 -4.86 -20.41 4.90
CA ARG A 157 -3.58 -19.68 5.09
C ARG A 157 -3.54 -18.46 4.20
N GLY A 158 -4.60 -17.65 4.22
CA GLY A 158 -4.79 -16.51 3.33
C GLY A 158 -3.59 -15.56 3.29
N GLY A 159 -3.05 -15.16 4.44
CA GLY A 159 -1.91 -14.24 4.49
C GLY A 159 -0.63 -14.75 3.82
N ALA A 160 -0.28 -16.03 3.99
CA ALA A 160 0.89 -16.59 3.32
C ALA A 160 0.69 -16.69 1.80
N LEU A 161 -0.51 -17.08 1.36
CA LEU A 161 -0.87 -17.13 -0.07
C LEU A 161 -0.91 -15.72 -0.68
N LEU A 162 -1.46 -14.75 0.05
CA LEU A 162 -1.47 -13.35 -0.33
C LEU A 162 -0.05 -12.85 -0.59
N ALA A 163 0.86 -13.05 0.37
CA ALA A 163 2.24 -12.62 0.24
C ALA A 163 2.91 -13.26 -0.98
N LEU A 164 2.75 -14.57 -1.17
CA LEU A 164 3.34 -15.29 -2.31
C LEU A 164 2.84 -14.78 -3.67
N LEU A 165 1.56 -14.42 -3.74
CA LEU A 165 0.93 -13.94 -4.97
C LEU A 165 1.25 -12.47 -5.25
N VAL A 166 1.24 -11.63 -4.21
CA VAL A 166 1.29 -10.16 -4.36
C VAL A 166 2.73 -9.64 -4.38
N LEU A 167 3.66 -10.22 -3.62
CA LEU A 167 5.06 -9.74 -3.59
C LEU A 167 5.71 -9.64 -4.98
N PRO A 168 5.59 -10.65 -5.89
CA PRO A 168 6.14 -10.50 -7.23
C PRO A 168 5.53 -9.34 -8.02
N LEU A 169 4.24 -9.05 -7.82
CA LEU A 169 3.53 -7.95 -8.47
C LEU A 169 3.92 -6.58 -7.91
N TYR A 170 4.43 -6.53 -6.70
CA TYR A 170 4.92 -5.32 -6.06
C TYR A 170 6.33 -4.92 -6.52
N ILE A 171 7.12 -5.87 -7.05
CA ILE A 171 8.51 -5.65 -7.45
C ILE A 171 8.67 -4.47 -8.43
N PRO A 172 7.85 -4.31 -9.48
CA PRO A 172 8.00 -3.16 -10.37
C PRO A 172 7.83 -1.81 -9.66
N ALA A 173 6.84 -1.69 -8.77
CA ALA A 173 6.64 -0.47 -7.99
C ALA A 173 7.82 -0.19 -7.06
N LEU A 174 8.37 -1.23 -6.42
CA LEU A 174 9.57 -1.13 -5.59
C LEU A 174 10.78 -0.64 -6.40
N ILE A 175 11.07 -1.29 -7.54
CA ILE A 175 12.24 -0.97 -8.37
C ILE A 175 12.19 0.48 -8.83
N PHE A 176 11.08 0.90 -9.43
CA PHE A 176 10.97 2.26 -9.96
C PHE A 176 10.84 3.32 -8.87
N GLY A 177 10.24 2.98 -7.73
CA GLY A 177 10.18 3.86 -6.57
C GLY A 177 11.56 4.12 -5.95
N VAL A 178 12.35 3.06 -5.73
CA VAL A 178 13.72 3.18 -5.24
C VAL A 178 14.59 3.92 -6.27
N ALA A 179 14.54 3.52 -7.55
CA ALA A 179 15.34 4.14 -8.59
C ALA A 179 15.04 5.64 -8.77
N ALA A 180 13.80 6.09 -8.56
CA ALA A 180 13.45 7.50 -8.61
C ALA A 180 14.18 8.31 -7.54
N VAL A 181 14.19 7.82 -6.30
CA VAL A 181 14.84 8.50 -5.17
C VAL A 181 16.36 8.46 -5.34
N ASP A 182 16.93 7.29 -5.66
CA ASP A 182 18.37 7.16 -5.87
C ASP A 182 18.88 8.05 -7.01
N ALA A 183 18.13 8.19 -8.11
CA ALA A 183 18.46 9.12 -9.18
C ALA A 183 18.56 10.56 -8.67
N SER A 184 17.62 11.00 -7.81
CA SER A 184 17.66 12.34 -7.24
C SER A 184 18.86 12.58 -6.31
N LEU A 185 19.22 11.55 -5.53
CA LEU A 185 20.35 11.62 -4.58
C LEU A 185 21.71 11.78 -5.30
N VAL A 186 21.83 11.28 -6.54
CA VAL A 186 23.04 11.41 -7.36
C VAL A 186 22.93 12.51 -8.42
N GLY A 187 21.92 13.38 -8.34
CA GLY A 187 21.73 14.51 -9.26
C GLY A 187 21.25 14.13 -10.66
N LEU A 188 20.72 12.92 -10.83
CA LEU A 188 20.11 12.44 -12.08
C LEU A 188 18.60 12.73 -12.12
N ALA A 189 18.01 12.64 -13.32
CA ALA A 189 16.59 12.87 -13.51
C ALA A 189 15.74 11.75 -12.92
N ALA A 190 14.94 12.04 -11.88
CA ALA A 190 13.98 11.12 -11.28
C ALA A 190 12.71 10.92 -12.14
N VAL A 191 12.40 11.88 -13.03
CA VAL A 191 11.16 11.94 -13.83
C VAL A 191 10.87 10.67 -14.61
N PRO A 192 11.81 10.02 -15.32
CA PRO A 192 11.50 8.77 -16.05
C PRO A 192 10.99 7.66 -15.14
N HIS A 193 11.56 7.49 -13.96
CA HIS A 193 11.16 6.46 -12.98
C HIS A 193 9.79 6.77 -12.37
N LEU A 194 9.55 8.05 -12.02
CA LEU A 194 8.24 8.51 -11.53
C LEU A 194 7.15 8.38 -12.61
N ALA A 195 7.48 8.62 -13.90
CA ALA A 195 6.54 8.45 -15.00
C ALA A 195 6.10 6.97 -15.16
N ILE A 196 7.04 6.03 -15.01
CA ILE A 196 6.71 4.60 -15.05
C ILE A 196 5.85 4.22 -13.83
N LEU A 197 6.19 4.71 -12.63
CA LEU A 197 5.40 4.48 -11.42
C LEU A 197 3.98 5.05 -11.56
N GLY A 198 3.86 6.26 -12.14
CA GLY A 198 2.58 6.86 -12.47
C GLY A 198 1.79 6.06 -13.51
N ALA A 199 2.45 5.52 -14.53
CA ALA A 199 1.81 4.64 -15.52
C ALA A 199 1.31 3.34 -14.90
N LEU A 200 2.07 2.75 -13.95
CA LEU A 200 1.62 1.58 -13.17
C LEU A 200 0.36 1.90 -12.37
N LEU A 201 0.31 3.05 -11.71
CA LEU A 201 -0.87 3.49 -10.97
C LEU A 201 -2.07 3.69 -11.92
N LEU A 202 -1.87 4.40 -13.03
CA LEU A 202 -2.93 4.65 -14.03
C LEU A 202 -3.49 3.35 -14.63
N ALA A 203 -2.64 2.34 -14.84
CA ALA A 203 -3.08 1.02 -15.28
C ALA A 203 -3.80 0.25 -14.15
N ALA A 204 -3.31 0.34 -12.91
CA ALA A 204 -3.91 -0.36 -11.78
C ALA A 204 -5.32 0.15 -11.43
N ILE A 205 -5.60 1.45 -11.59
CA ILE A 205 -6.91 2.04 -11.27
C ILE A 205 -8.09 1.35 -11.97
N PRO A 206 -8.09 1.11 -13.28
CA PRO A 206 -9.18 0.38 -13.94
C PRO A 206 -9.06 -1.15 -13.80
N LEU A 207 -7.85 -1.71 -13.89
CA LEU A 207 -7.65 -3.16 -13.98
C LEU A 207 -7.84 -3.87 -12.66
N CYS A 208 -7.24 -3.37 -11.57
CA CYS A 208 -7.30 -4.05 -10.29
C CYS A 208 -8.71 -4.09 -9.70
N PRO A 209 -9.51 -3.00 -9.66
CA PRO A 209 -10.86 -3.09 -9.11
C PRO A 209 -11.79 -3.99 -9.94
N TRP A 210 -11.61 -4.03 -11.27
CA TRP A 210 -12.36 -4.94 -12.12
C TRP A 210 -12.04 -6.41 -11.83
N ALA A 211 -10.76 -6.76 -11.78
CA ALA A 211 -10.30 -8.12 -11.47
C ALA A 211 -10.66 -8.52 -10.04
N THR A 212 -10.50 -7.60 -9.06
CA THR A 212 -10.91 -7.81 -7.67
C THR A 212 -12.41 -8.09 -7.56
N ALA A 213 -13.24 -7.32 -8.27
CA ALA A 213 -14.68 -7.53 -8.27
C ALA A 213 -15.07 -8.90 -8.87
N ALA A 214 -14.34 -9.36 -9.89
CA ALA A 214 -14.54 -10.71 -10.44
C ALA A 214 -14.18 -11.80 -9.44
N ALA A 215 -13.06 -11.65 -8.73
CA ALA A 215 -12.63 -12.59 -7.68
C ALA A 215 -13.62 -12.64 -6.52
N LEU A 216 -14.12 -11.48 -6.06
CA LEU A 216 -15.11 -11.41 -4.98
C LEU A 216 -16.43 -12.08 -5.35
N ARG A 217 -16.90 -11.97 -6.60
CA ARG A 217 -18.11 -12.68 -7.05
C ARG A 217 -17.97 -14.20 -6.93
N GLN A 218 -16.80 -14.73 -7.30
CA GLN A 218 -16.54 -16.17 -7.15
C GLN A 218 -16.45 -16.63 -5.69
N ALA A 219 -16.08 -15.73 -4.78
CA ALA A 219 -16.02 -16.05 -3.34
C ALA A 219 -17.40 -16.03 -2.66
N ILE A 220 -18.39 -15.35 -3.27
CA ILE A 220 -19.78 -15.23 -2.78
C ILE A 220 -20.66 -16.38 -3.32
N GLU A 221 -20.35 -16.96 -4.50
CA GLU A 221 -21.04 -18.09 -5.11
C GLU A 221 -20.70 -19.42 -4.41
#